data_e4a32d560b84d21161e4570bb9e1ce44
#
_entry.id   e4a32d560b84d21161e4570bb9e1ce44
#
_cell.length_a   1.000
_cell.length_b   1.000
_cell.length_c   1.000
_cell.angle_alpha   90.00
_cell.angle_beta   90.00
_cell.angle_gamma   90.00
#
_symmetry.space_group_name_H-M   'P 1'
#
loop_
_entity.id
_entity.type
_entity.pdbx_description
1 polymer ?
#
loop_
_entity_poly.entity_id
_entity_poly.type
_entity_poly.pdbx_seq_one_letter_code
_entity_poly.pdbx_strand_id
1 'polypeptide(L)'
;WTIVGVFDGKGTAFDSEVWADANVLDGFYKRPTNIFQSATARLRSPDDFPAFSALLEGDPRVKIAATPERAYYEKQSVLVTTLIGVLGTLVAAVMALGAVFGALNTMYSAVAERSREIAVLRAIGFGGGAIVLAFLVEALAIAVVGGAVGCLAALPVNGITTGTMNWQTFSHLAFAFRVTPDLLALGMVFALLMGVVGGLPPAIRAARANVAHTLRAL
;
A
#
# COMPACT_ATOMS: atom_id res chain seq x y z
N TRP A 1 40.93 -2.76 -18.33
CA TRP A 1 39.70 -2.09 -18.76
C TRP A 1 39.89 -0.59 -18.60
N THR A 2 39.54 0.19 -19.63
CA THR A 2 39.57 1.66 -19.56
C THR A 2 38.12 2.16 -19.55
N ILE A 3 37.78 2.98 -18.57
CA ILE A 3 36.46 3.61 -18.51
C ILE A 3 36.42 4.71 -19.56
N VAL A 4 35.54 4.60 -20.54
CA VAL A 4 35.40 5.56 -21.66
C VAL A 4 34.26 6.57 -21.42
N GLY A 5 33.37 6.29 -20.46
CA GLY A 5 32.29 7.19 -20.13
C GLY A 5 31.48 6.69 -18.91
N VAL A 6 30.69 7.58 -18.35
CA VAL A 6 29.72 7.31 -17.29
C VAL A 6 28.36 7.77 -17.79
N PHE A 7 27.36 6.93 -17.65
CA PHE A 7 25.99 7.26 -18.00
C PHE A 7 25.14 7.36 -16.71
N ASP A 8 24.09 8.13 -16.78
CA ASP A 8 23.11 8.31 -15.72
C ASP A 8 21.78 7.74 -16.19
N GLY A 9 21.34 6.65 -15.59
CA GLY A 9 20.07 5.99 -15.87
C GLY A 9 18.87 6.65 -15.21
N LYS A 10 19.04 7.80 -14.57
CA LYS A 10 17.96 8.56 -13.88
C LYS A 10 17.18 7.73 -12.88
N GLY A 11 17.87 6.93 -12.08
CA GLY A 11 17.26 6.07 -11.06
C GLY A 11 16.65 4.79 -11.62
N THR A 12 17.01 4.36 -12.82
CA THR A 12 16.59 3.07 -13.37
C THR A 12 17.54 1.95 -12.95
N ALA A 13 17.18 0.69 -13.27
CA ALA A 13 18.02 -0.48 -13.01
C ALA A 13 19.39 -0.38 -13.69
N PHE A 14 19.51 0.41 -14.75
CA PHE A 14 20.76 0.60 -15.50
C PHE A 14 21.86 1.30 -14.70
N ASP A 15 21.54 2.05 -13.65
CA ASP A 15 22.53 2.75 -12.81
C ASP A 15 23.49 1.79 -12.08
N SER A 16 23.13 0.52 -11.98
CA SER A 16 23.98 -0.53 -11.38
C SER A 16 24.73 -1.38 -12.41
N GLU A 17 24.63 -1.07 -13.69
CA GLU A 17 25.20 -1.87 -14.76
C GLU A 17 26.51 -1.28 -15.28
N VAL A 18 27.39 -2.17 -15.69
CA VAL A 18 28.60 -1.83 -16.46
C VAL A 18 28.39 -2.30 -17.89
N TRP A 19 28.38 -1.35 -18.82
CA TRP A 19 28.20 -1.65 -20.23
C TRP A 19 29.56 -1.76 -20.92
N ALA A 20 29.75 -2.84 -21.64
CA ALA A 20 30.98 -3.09 -22.40
C ALA A 20 30.66 -3.75 -23.75
N ASP A 21 31.59 -3.70 -24.68
CA ASP A 21 31.44 -4.41 -25.95
C ASP A 21 31.31 -5.92 -25.72
N ALA A 22 30.24 -6.51 -26.25
CA ALA A 22 29.92 -7.92 -26.06
C ALA A 22 31.03 -8.83 -26.63
N ASN A 23 31.62 -8.50 -27.77
CA ASN A 23 32.67 -9.30 -28.39
C ASN A 23 33.96 -9.33 -27.54
N VAL A 24 34.27 -8.20 -26.89
CA VAL A 24 35.44 -8.10 -25.99
C VAL A 24 35.14 -8.91 -24.70
N LEU A 25 33.95 -8.85 -24.17
CA LEU A 25 33.53 -9.62 -23.02
C LEU A 25 33.53 -11.13 -23.29
N ASP A 26 33.03 -11.56 -24.44
CA ASP A 26 32.98 -12.97 -24.83
C ASP A 26 34.41 -13.52 -25.00
N GLY A 27 35.29 -12.74 -25.57
CA GLY A 27 36.73 -13.10 -25.69
C GLY A 27 37.41 -13.25 -24.33
N PHE A 28 37.12 -12.34 -23.37
CA PHE A 28 37.69 -12.37 -22.03
C PHE A 28 37.18 -13.59 -21.22
N TYR A 29 35.89 -13.89 -21.29
CA TYR A 29 35.29 -15.02 -20.60
C TYR A 29 35.37 -16.34 -21.37
N LYS A 30 36.12 -16.38 -22.49
CA LYS A 30 36.26 -17.56 -23.37
C LYS A 30 34.91 -18.16 -23.81
N ARG A 31 33.95 -17.29 -24.04
CA ARG A 31 32.63 -17.68 -24.57
C ARG A 31 32.70 -17.78 -26.09
N PRO A 32 31.91 -18.67 -26.69
CA PRO A 32 31.76 -18.68 -28.13
C PRO A 32 31.19 -17.36 -28.64
N THR A 33 31.67 -16.85 -29.75
CA THR A 33 31.15 -15.66 -30.42
C THR A 33 29.72 -15.86 -30.88
N ASN A 34 28.90 -14.81 -30.83
CA ASN A 34 27.50 -14.82 -31.24
C ASN A 34 26.52 -15.61 -30.33
N ILE A 35 26.89 -15.84 -29.07
CA ILE A 35 25.97 -16.40 -28.09
C ILE A 35 25.50 -15.29 -27.14
N PHE A 36 24.23 -14.95 -27.23
CA PHE A 36 23.59 -13.93 -26.36
C PHE A 36 22.71 -14.63 -25.33
N GLN A 37 22.71 -14.13 -24.10
CA GLN A 37 21.90 -14.69 -23.02
C GLN A 37 20.47 -14.19 -23.06
N SER A 38 20.26 -12.99 -23.57
CA SER A 38 18.95 -12.37 -23.73
C SER A 38 18.95 -11.46 -24.95
N ALA A 39 17.80 -11.29 -25.55
CA ALA A 39 17.56 -10.34 -26.62
C ALA A 39 16.25 -9.60 -26.33
N THR A 40 16.24 -8.29 -26.49
CA THR A 40 15.04 -7.47 -26.36
C THR A 40 14.49 -7.15 -27.75
N ALA A 41 13.24 -7.49 -28.00
CA ALA A 41 12.56 -7.20 -29.25
C ALA A 41 11.37 -6.27 -29.01
N ARG A 42 11.19 -5.29 -29.89
CA ARG A 42 10.03 -4.41 -29.85
C ARG A 42 9.02 -4.87 -30.89
N LEU A 43 7.84 -5.29 -30.43
CA LEU A 43 6.71 -5.66 -31.27
C LEU A 43 5.97 -4.40 -31.75
N ARG A 44 5.21 -4.52 -32.84
CA ARG A 44 4.37 -3.43 -33.38
C ARG A 44 3.18 -3.14 -32.46
N SER A 45 2.56 -4.21 -31.93
CA SER A 45 1.49 -4.14 -30.96
C SER A 45 1.75 -5.13 -29.81
N PRO A 46 1.30 -4.84 -28.58
CA PRO A 46 1.28 -5.80 -27.49
C PRO A 46 0.46 -7.06 -27.81
N ASP A 47 -0.55 -6.94 -28.66
CA ASP A 47 -1.43 -8.04 -29.09
C ASP A 47 -0.73 -9.07 -29.99
N ASP A 48 0.40 -8.69 -30.57
CA ASP A 48 1.22 -9.61 -31.41
C ASP A 48 2.06 -10.58 -30.55
N PHE A 49 2.09 -10.39 -29.24
CA PHE A 49 2.94 -11.20 -28.34
C PHE A 49 2.60 -12.69 -28.36
N PRO A 50 1.33 -13.14 -28.33
CA PRO A 50 1.00 -14.58 -28.35
C PRO A 50 1.49 -15.27 -29.62
N ALA A 51 1.33 -14.62 -30.77
CA ALA A 51 1.79 -15.16 -32.05
C ALA A 51 3.32 -15.23 -32.12
N PHE A 52 4.01 -14.20 -31.62
CA PHE A 52 5.46 -14.15 -31.52
C PHE A 52 6.03 -15.23 -30.59
N SER A 53 5.43 -15.41 -29.41
CA SER A 53 5.82 -16.46 -28.46
C SER A 53 5.66 -17.86 -29.06
N ALA A 54 4.53 -18.13 -29.69
CA ALA A 54 4.25 -19.42 -30.35
C ALA A 54 5.26 -19.73 -31.47
N LEU A 55 5.66 -18.70 -32.23
CA LEU A 55 6.64 -18.84 -33.29
C LEU A 55 8.03 -19.20 -32.74
N LEU A 56 8.44 -18.61 -31.63
CA LEU A 56 9.73 -18.91 -30.99
C LEU A 56 9.72 -20.27 -30.29
N GLU A 57 8.65 -20.65 -29.62
CA GLU A 57 8.51 -21.93 -28.94
C GLU A 57 8.41 -23.09 -29.95
N GLY A 58 7.90 -22.84 -31.15
CA GLY A 58 7.79 -23.80 -32.22
C GLY A 58 9.10 -24.06 -32.99
N ASP A 59 10.14 -23.25 -32.82
CA ASP A 59 11.42 -23.43 -33.53
C ASP A 59 12.38 -24.34 -32.73
N PRO A 60 12.61 -25.59 -33.17
CA PRO A 60 13.48 -26.52 -32.46
C PRO A 60 14.97 -26.10 -32.42
N ARG A 61 15.35 -25.12 -33.22
CA ARG A 61 16.75 -24.64 -33.30
C ARG A 61 17.09 -23.68 -32.15
N VAL A 62 16.08 -23.04 -31.58
CA VAL A 62 16.25 -22.07 -30.50
C VAL A 62 15.39 -22.47 -29.31
N LYS A 63 16.03 -22.66 -28.15
CA LYS A 63 15.33 -22.89 -26.87
C LYS A 63 15.19 -21.56 -26.14
N ILE A 64 14.29 -20.72 -26.62
CA ILE A 64 14.08 -19.37 -26.09
C ILE A 64 12.66 -19.30 -25.52
N ALA A 65 12.55 -18.78 -24.30
CA ALA A 65 11.27 -18.39 -23.73
C ALA A 65 11.07 -16.89 -23.93
N ALA A 66 10.02 -16.48 -24.64
CA ALA A 66 9.64 -15.10 -24.74
C ALA A 66 8.87 -14.69 -23.49
N THR A 67 9.20 -13.56 -22.92
CA THR A 67 8.50 -13.01 -21.77
C THR A 67 8.31 -11.50 -22.01
N PRO A 68 7.09 -10.95 -21.77
CA PRO A 68 6.90 -9.51 -21.81
C PRO A 68 7.84 -8.83 -20.80
N GLU A 69 8.44 -7.72 -21.21
CA GLU A 69 9.41 -6.99 -20.37
C GLU A 69 8.84 -6.65 -19.00
N ARG A 70 7.58 -6.20 -18.96
CA ARG A 70 6.89 -5.93 -17.70
C ARG A 70 6.83 -7.15 -16.78
N ALA A 71 6.44 -8.31 -17.29
CA ALA A 71 6.36 -9.55 -16.52
C ALA A 71 7.74 -10.04 -16.06
N TYR A 72 8.78 -9.77 -16.84
CA TYR A 72 10.16 -10.07 -16.46
C TYR A 72 10.60 -9.27 -15.23
N TYR A 73 10.39 -7.96 -15.23
CA TYR A 73 10.72 -7.10 -14.09
C TYR A 73 9.80 -7.35 -12.88
N GLU A 74 8.52 -7.63 -13.12
CA GLU A 74 7.61 -8.04 -12.05
C GLU A 74 8.10 -9.29 -11.32
N LYS A 75 8.55 -10.31 -12.04
CA LYS A 75 9.14 -11.52 -11.44
C LYS A 75 10.39 -11.24 -10.62
N GLN A 76 11.25 -10.34 -11.07
CA GLN A 76 12.46 -9.96 -10.31
C GLN A 76 12.13 -9.20 -9.03
N SER A 77 11.03 -8.47 -8.99
CA SER A 77 10.62 -7.66 -7.84
C SER A 77 9.71 -8.37 -6.84
N VAL A 78 9.24 -9.59 -7.15
CA VAL A 78 8.26 -10.33 -6.31
C VAL A 78 8.70 -10.42 -4.85
N LEU A 79 9.96 -10.77 -4.59
CA LEU A 79 10.46 -10.91 -3.22
C LEU A 79 10.36 -9.59 -2.46
N VAL A 80 10.84 -8.51 -3.06
CA VAL A 80 10.85 -7.16 -2.45
C VAL A 80 9.43 -6.65 -2.27
N THR A 81 8.58 -6.80 -3.28
CA THR A 81 7.17 -6.39 -3.22
C THR A 81 6.41 -7.15 -2.13
N THR A 82 6.66 -8.46 -2.01
CA THR A 82 6.04 -9.29 -0.97
C THR A 82 6.51 -8.86 0.42
N LEU A 83 7.81 -8.64 0.62
CA LEU A 83 8.33 -8.16 1.90
C LEU A 83 7.75 -6.80 2.29
N ILE A 84 7.72 -5.85 1.36
CA ILE A 84 7.12 -4.51 1.60
C ILE A 84 5.63 -4.66 1.92
N GLY A 85 4.91 -5.50 1.19
CA GLY A 85 3.49 -5.76 1.41
C GLY A 85 3.21 -6.36 2.79
N VAL A 86 3.95 -7.38 3.19
CA VAL A 86 3.80 -8.03 4.51
C VAL A 86 4.14 -7.07 5.64
N LEU A 87 5.29 -6.39 5.56
CA LEU A 87 5.70 -5.42 6.59
C LEU A 87 4.73 -4.24 6.66
N GLY A 88 4.31 -3.71 5.51
CA GLY A 88 3.33 -2.62 5.45
C GLY A 88 1.98 -3.03 6.06
N THR A 89 1.50 -4.23 5.76
CA THR A 89 0.26 -4.75 6.34
C THR A 89 0.38 -4.94 7.86
N LEU A 90 1.51 -5.45 8.32
CA LEU A 90 1.77 -5.64 9.76
C LEU A 90 1.77 -4.29 10.50
N VAL A 91 2.50 -3.31 9.97
CA VAL A 91 2.53 -1.95 10.54
C VAL A 91 1.15 -1.32 10.53
N ALA A 92 0.41 -1.43 9.42
CA ALA A 92 -0.96 -0.92 9.31
C ALA A 92 -1.89 -1.58 10.34
N ALA A 93 -1.78 -2.89 10.57
CA ALA A 93 -2.56 -3.60 11.57
C ALA A 93 -2.27 -3.12 13.01
N VAL A 94 -0.99 -2.94 13.36
CA VAL A 94 -0.59 -2.42 14.67
C VAL A 94 -1.10 -0.99 14.87
N MET A 95 -0.95 -0.14 13.85
CA MET A 95 -1.45 1.23 13.90
C MET A 95 -2.99 1.29 13.99
N ALA A 96 -3.69 0.38 13.29
CA ALA A 96 -5.15 0.26 13.40
C ALA A 96 -5.61 -0.07 14.81
N LEU A 97 -4.94 -1.03 15.48
CA LEU A 97 -5.21 -1.35 16.87
C LEU A 97 -5.01 -0.12 17.77
N GLY A 98 -3.89 0.59 17.62
CA GLY A 98 -3.63 1.84 18.34
C GLY A 98 -4.72 2.89 18.12
N ALA A 99 -5.15 3.08 16.88
CA ALA A 99 -6.22 4.01 16.52
C ALA A 99 -7.56 3.62 17.17
N VAL A 100 -7.93 2.33 17.16
CA VAL A 100 -9.15 1.83 17.83
C VAL A 100 -9.08 2.10 19.33
N PHE A 101 -7.97 1.77 20.00
CA PHE A 101 -7.83 2.05 21.45
C PHE A 101 -7.88 3.55 21.75
N GLY A 102 -7.25 4.38 20.94
CA GLY A 102 -7.34 5.84 21.06
C GLY A 102 -8.77 6.36 20.91
N ALA A 103 -9.48 5.89 19.88
CA ALA A 103 -10.88 6.24 19.65
C ALA A 103 -11.79 5.78 20.80
N LEU A 104 -11.62 4.55 21.29
CA LEU A 104 -12.35 4.03 22.43
C LEU A 104 -12.15 4.90 23.67
N ASN A 105 -10.89 5.23 24.00
CA ASN A 105 -10.57 6.04 25.17
C ASN A 105 -11.21 7.43 25.08
N THR A 106 -11.07 8.11 23.94
CA THR A 106 -11.66 9.43 23.70
C THR A 106 -13.18 9.40 23.79
N MET A 107 -13.83 8.41 23.17
CA MET A 107 -15.28 8.30 23.18
C MET A 107 -15.83 7.90 24.54
N TYR A 108 -15.12 7.06 25.32
CA TYR A 108 -15.53 6.76 26.71
C TYR A 108 -15.46 8.01 27.60
N SER A 109 -14.44 8.86 27.43
CA SER A 109 -14.32 10.13 28.13
C SER A 109 -15.47 11.09 27.75
N ALA A 110 -15.74 11.23 26.45
CA ALA A 110 -16.85 12.07 25.97
C ALA A 110 -18.23 11.60 26.50
N VAL A 111 -18.46 10.29 26.54
CA VAL A 111 -19.68 9.72 27.12
C VAL A 111 -19.77 9.99 28.62
N ALA A 112 -18.65 9.86 29.35
CA ALA A 112 -18.61 10.12 30.79
C ALA A 112 -18.90 11.58 31.12
N GLU A 113 -18.33 12.53 30.39
CA GLU A 113 -18.55 13.97 30.53
C GLU A 113 -20.02 14.35 30.27
N ARG A 114 -20.67 13.72 29.26
CA ARG A 114 -22.05 14.02 28.87
C ARG A 114 -23.09 13.07 29.52
N SER A 115 -22.68 12.27 30.52
CA SER A 115 -23.55 11.25 31.14
C SER A 115 -24.84 11.83 31.72
N ARG A 116 -24.78 13.05 32.29
CA ARG A 116 -25.97 13.77 32.82
C ARG A 116 -26.95 14.18 31.72
N GLU A 117 -26.41 14.73 30.60
CA GLU A 117 -27.26 15.13 29.47
C GLU A 117 -27.95 13.93 28.86
N ILE A 118 -27.20 12.80 28.72
CA ILE A 118 -27.76 11.54 28.25
C ILE A 118 -28.88 11.04 29.16
N ALA A 119 -28.70 11.13 30.48
CA ALA A 119 -29.72 10.72 31.44
C ALA A 119 -30.99 11.58 31.33
N VAL A 120 -30.84 12.91 31.16
CA VAL A 120 -31.96 13.83 30.94
C VAL A 120 -32.70 13.51 29.64
N LEU A 121 -31.99 13.36 28.53
CA LEU A 121 -32.56 13.00 27.23
C LEU A 121 -33.36 11.69 27.32
N ARG A 122 -32.82 10.69 28.03
CA ARG A 122 -33.49 9.43 28.26
C ARG A 122 -34.75 9.57 29.17
N ALA A 123 -34.72 10.44 30.17
CA ALA A 123 -35.85 10.70 31.05
C ALA A 123 -37.04 11.36 30.34
N ILE A 124 -36.78 12.23 29.35
CA ILE A 124 -37.81 12.84 28.50
C ILE A 124 -38.28 11.94 27.34
N GLY A 125 -37.76 10.69 27.24
CA GLY A 125 -38.28 9.68 26.33
C GLY A 125 -37.47 9.38 25.09
N PHE A 126 -36.23 9.96 24.92
CA PHE A 126 -35.37 9.58 23.80
C PHE A 126 -34.94 8.11 23.93
N GLY A 127 -35.12 7.36 22.84
CA GLY A 127 -34.71 5.96 22.77
C GLY A 127 -33.21 5.78 22.79
N GLY A 128 -32.71 4.65 23.33
CA GLY A 128 -31.28 4.31 23.32
C GLY A 128 -30.66 4.30 21.93
N GLY A 129 -31.43 3.91 20.91
CA GLY A 129 -30.97 3.95 19.51
C GLY A 129 -30.62 5.35 18.99
N ALA A 130 -31.38 6.37 19.40
CA ALA A 130 -31.09 7.76 19.04
C ALA A 130 -29.75 8.23 19.64
N ILE A 131 -29.45 7.79 20.88
CA ILE A 131 -28.16 8.11 21.53
C ILE A 131 -27.00 7.41 20.83
N VAL A 132 -27.15 6.11 20.48
CA VAL A 132 -26.13 5.38 19.72
C VAL A 132 -25.86 6.07 18.39
N LEU A 133 -26.92 6.46 17.68
CA LEU A 133 -26.78 7.13 16.38
C LEU A 133 -26.05 8.47 16.52
N ALA A 134 -26.38 9.28 17.53
CA ALA A 134 -25.72 10.57 17.76
C ALA A 134 -24.22 10.41 17.99
N PHE A 135 -23.81 9.50 18.87
CA PHE A 135 -22.38 9.23 19.12
C PHE A 135 -21.68 8.58 17.91
N LEU A 136 -22.38 7.73 17.16
CA LEU A 136 -21.83 7.12 15.95
C LEU A 136 -21.59 8.18 14.85
N VAL A 137 -22.50 9.12 14.67
CA VAL A 137 -22.33 10.24 13.73
C VAL A 137 -21.15 11.11 14.15
N GLU A 138 -21.00 11.39 15.46
CA GLU A 138 -19.85 12.14 15.99
C GLU A 138 -18.53 11.40 15.71
N ALA A 139 -18.47 10.08 15.99
CA ALA A 139 -17.30 9.26 15.70
C ALA A 139 -16.96 9.22 14.20
N LEU A 140 -17.97 9.09 13.34
CA LEU A 140 -17.80 9.11 11.89
C LEU A 140 -17.33 10.48 11.38
N ALA A 141 -17.85 11.58 11.94
CA ALA A 141 -17.37 12.92 11.57
C ALA A 141 -15.88 13.10 11.87
N ILE A 142 -15.45 12.64 13.06
CA ILE A 142 -14.02 12.65 13.44
C ILE A 142 -13.22 11.74 12.48
N ALA A 143 -13.72 10.56 12.14
CA ALA A 143 -13.07 9.64 11.23
C ALA A 143 -12.93 10.20 9.82
N VAL A 144 -13.93 10.94 9.32
CA VAL A 144 -13.87 11.63 8.01
C VAL A 144 -12.78 12.70 8.02
N VAL A 145 -12.75 13.55 9.06
CA VAL A 145 -11.74 14.60 9.17
C VAL A 145 -10.34 13.99 9.30
N GLY A 146 -10.15 13.02 10.19
CA GLY A 146 -8.89 12.33 10.39
C GLY A 146 -8.43 11.58 9.12
N GLY A 147 -9.35 10.90 8.45
CA GLY A 147 -9.10 10.22 7.19
C GLY A 147 -8.69 11.19 6.07
N ALA A 148 -9.38 12.33 5.96
CA ALA A 148 -9.04 13.36 4.98
C ALA A 148 -7.63 13.94 5.24
N VAL A 149 -7.31 14.24 6.49
CA VAL A 149 -5.97 14.72 6.89
C VAL A 149 -4.92 13.65 6.57
N GLY A 150 -5.20 12.37 6.87
CA GLY A 150 -4.30 11.25 6.54
C GLY A 150 -4.08 11.11 5.04
N CYS A 151 -5.13 11.20 4.23
CA CYS A 151 -5.04 11.19 2.77
C CYS A 151 -4.21 12.37 2.24
N LEU A 152 -4.43 13.58 2.76
CA LEU A 152 -3.63 14.76 2.38
C LEU A 152 -2.17 14.61 2.76
N ALA A 153 -1.88 14.04 3.94
CA ALA A 153 -0.52 13.78 4.39
C ALA A 153 0.21 12.70 3.57
N ALA A 154 -0.53 11.83 2.89
CA ALA A 154 0.05 10.83 2.00
C ALA A 154 0.45 11.38 0.62
N LEU A 155 -0.16 12.50 0.15
CA LEU A 155 0.09 13.04 -1.18
C LEU A 155 1.56 13.45 -1.45
N PRO A 156 2.32 14.04 -0.52
CA PRO A 156 3.72 14.40 -0.76
C PRO A 156 4.63 13.20 -1.06
N VAL A 157 4.22 11.99 -0.66
CA VAL A 157 4.97 10.74 -0.94
C VAL A 157 4.82 10.30 -2.40
N ASN A 158 3.81 10.84 -3.11
CA ASN A 158 3.54 10.48 -4.49
C ASN A 158 4.69 10.92 -5.41
N GLY A 159 5.22 9.98 -6.17
CA GLY A 159 6.32 10.23 -7.12
C GLY A 159 7.73 10.22 -6.50
N ILE A 160 7.87 9.99 -5.18
CA ILE A 160 9.19 9.76 -4.60
C ILE A 160 9.72 8.43 -5.14
N THR A 161 10.84 8.50 -5.83
CA THR A 161 11.57 7.33 -6.32
C THR A 161 12.55 6.88 -5.25
N THR A 162 12.56 5.60 -5.00
CA THR A 162 13.57 4.95 -4.14
C THR A 162 14.02 3.66 -4.80
N GLY A 163 15.10 3.10 -4.31
CA GLY A 163 15.62 1.86 -4.86
C GLY A 163 16.16 0.94 -3.76
N THR A 164 16.15 -0.32 -4.06
CA THR A 164 16.79 -1.35 -3.25
C THR A 164 17.66 -2.25 -4.13
N MET A 165 18.60 -2.91 -3.52
CA MET A 165 19.45 -3.87 -4.23
C MET A 165 18.78 -5.25 -4.19
N ASN A 166 18.70 -5.88 -5.35
CA ASN A 166 18.38 -7.30 -5.42
C ASN A 166 19.63 -8.10 -5.03
N TRP A 167 19.62 -8.72 -3.84
CA TRP A 167 20.77 -9.47 -3.32
C TRP A 167 21.12 -10.74 -4.10
N GLN A 168 20.23 -11.23 -4.96
CA GLN A 168 20.49 -12.40 -5.79
C GLN A 168 21.22 -12.04 -7.09
N THR A 169 20.90 -10.90 -7.67
CA THR A 169 21.45 -10.45 -8.96
C THR A 169 22.39 -9.26 -8.81
N PHE A 170 22.50 -8.68 -7.62
CA PHE A 170 23.22 -7.44 -7.32
C PHE A 170 22.78 -6.26 -8.21
N SER A 171 21.58 -6.34 -8.78
CA SER A 171 21.02 -5.28 -9.60
C SER A 171 20.20 -4.31 -8.75
N HIS A 172 20.23 -3.04 -9.14
CA HIS A 172 19.43 -2.00 -8.50
C HIS A 172 17.97 -2.08 -8.98
N LEU A 173 17.05 -2.22 -8.03
CA LEU A 173 15.60 -2.19 -8.27
C LEU A 173 15.09 -0.82 -7.88
N ALA A 174 14.83 0.02 -8.86
CA ALA A 174 14.19 1.32 -8.65
C ALA A 174 12.67 1.16 -8.68
N PHE A 175 11.98 1.79 -7.73
CA PHE A 175 10.53 1.86 -7.71
C PHE A 175 10.07 3.25 -7.25
N ALA A 176 8.92 3.68 -7.74
CA ALA A 176 8.30 4.93 -7.34
C ALA A 176 7.04 4.66 -6.51
N PHE A 177 6.90 5.38 -5.41
CA PHE A 177 5.64 5.38 -4.67
C PHE A 177 4.56 6.05 -5.51
N ARG A 178 3.44 5.38 -5.66
CA ARG A 178 2.32 5.88 -6.43
C ARG A 178 1.06 5.91 -5.58
N VAL A 179 0.66 7.10 -5.20
CA VAL A 179 -0.60 7.33 -4.47
C VAL A 179 -1.71 7.49 -5.50
N THR A 180 -2.54 6.46 -5.64
CA THR A 180 -3.67 6.45 -6.56
C THR A 180 -4.96 6.88 -5.85
N PRO A 181 -5.97 7.40 -6.59
CA PRO A 181 -7.28 7.70 -6.00
C PRO A 181 -7.93 6.51 -5.32
N ASP A 182 -7.73 5.30 -5.85
CA ASP A 182 -8.26 4.06 -5.27
C ASP A 182 -7.65 3.77 -3.89
N LEU A 183 -6.34 4.03 -3.71
CA LEU A 183 -5.67 3.90 -2.41
C LEU A 183 -6.19 4.93 -1.42
N LEU A 184 -6.45 6.17 -1.86
CA LEU A 184 -7.03 7.21 -1.01
C LEU A 184 -8.46 6.83 -0.59
N ALA A 185 -9.26 6.32 -1.51
CA ALA A 185 -10.60 5.82 -1.22
C ALA A 185 -10.57 4.66 -0.23
N LEU A 186 -9.66 3.70 -0.41
CA LEU A 186 -9.44 2.59 0.51
C LEU A 186 -9.04 3.09 1.90
N GLY A 187 -8.13 4.06 1.98
CA GLY A 187 -7.72 4.70 3.22
C GLY A 187 -8.88 5.37 3.94
N MET A 188 -9.76 6.06 3.20
CA MET A 188 -10.97 6.68 3.76
C MET A 188 -11.96 5.63 4.28
N VAL A 189 -12.21 4.55 3.53
CA VAL A 189 -13.05 3.43 3.98
C VAL A 189 -12.47 2.81 5.25
N PHE A 190 -11.16 2.62 5.30
CA PHE A 190 -10.49 2.11 6.49
C PHE A 190 -10.66 3.04 7.70
N ALA A 191 -10.50 4.36 7.53
CA ALA A 191 -10.72 5.34 8.59
C ALA A 191 -12.17 5.30 9.11
N LEU A 192 -13.16 5.19 8.23
CA LEU A 192 -14.57 5.06 8.61
C LEU A 192 -14.84 3.76 9.39
N LEU A 193 -14.28 2.65 8.96
CA LEU A 193 -14.38 1.38 9.67
C LEU A 193 -13.79 1.47 11.09
N MET A 194 -12.62 2.11 11.24
CA MET A 194 -12.02 2.35 12.56
C MET A 194 -12.88 3.28 13.42
N GLY A 195 -13.50 4.31 12.82
CA GLY A 195 -14.45 5.18 13.50
C GLY A 195 -15.67 4.43 14.03
N VAL A 196 -16.24 3.51 13.23
CA VAL A 196 -17.35 2.65 13.66
C VAL A 196 -16.93 1.72 14.80
N VAL A 197 -15.79 1.00 14.61
CA VAL A 197 -15.29 0.03 15.61
C VAL A 197 -14.93 0.72 16.92
N GLY A 198 -14.30 1.89 16.88
CA GLY A 198 -13.93 2.68 18.06
C GLY A 198 -15.12 3.40 18.72
N GLY A 199 -16.10 3.85 17.93
CA GLY A 199 -17.24 4.63 18.43
C GLY A 199 -18.42 3.79 18.93
N LEU A 200 -18.66 2.62 18.33
CA LEU A 200 -19.85 1.82 18.61
C LEU A 200 -19.92 1.25 20.04
N PRO A 201 -18.85 0.67 20.63
CA PRO A 201 -18.91 0.14 22.00
C PRO A 201 -19.23 1.21 23.06
N PRO A 202 -18.57 2.41 23.08
CA PRO A 202 -18.91 3.48 24.00
C PRO A 202 -20.34 4.00 23.79
N ALA A 203 -20.78 4.15 22.53
CA ALA A 203 -22.13 4.58 22.20
C ALA A 203 -23.21 3.62 22.73
N ILE A 204 -23.01 2.31 22.59
CA ILE A 204 -23.90 1.29 23.15
C ILE A 204 -23.92 1.36 24.68
N ARG A 205 -22.74 1.56 25.31
CA ARG A 205 -22.67 1.71 26.77
C ARG A 205 -23.43 2.95 27.26
N ALA A 206 -23.29 4.08 26.56
CA ALA A 206 -24.03 5.30 26.82
C ALA A 206 -25.56 5.06 26.76
N ALA A 207 -26.04 4.38 25.73
CA ALA A 207 -27.42 4.05 25.53
C ALA A 207 -28.01 3.10 26.61
N ARG A 208 -27.18 2.26 27.21
CA ARG A 208 -27.57 1.31 28.26
C ARG A 208 -27.41 1.85 29.69
N ALA A 209 -26.87 3.07 29.84
CA ALA A 209 -26.68 3.67 31.16
C ALA A 209 -28.01 3.76 31.94
N ASN A 210 -27.95 3.43 33.24
CA ASN A 210 -29.12 3.44 34.09
C ASN A 210 -29.45 4.88 34.54
N VAL A 211 -30.55 5.45 34.00
CA VAL A 211 -30.97 6.84 34.22
C VAL A 211 -31.13 7.15 35.73
N ALA A 212 -31.74 6.21 36.50
CA ALA A 212 -32.00 6.39 37.91
C ALA A 212 -30.72 6.50 38.76
N HIS A 213 -29.67 5.76 38.41
CA HIS A 213 -28.40 5.80 39.11
C HIS A 213 -27.61 7.09 38.82
N THR A 214 -27.63 7.53 37.55
CA THR A 214 -26.92 8.74 37.12
C THR A 214 -27.54 10.02 37.72
N LEU A 215 -28.88 10.02 37.94
CA LEU A 215 -29.57 11.17 38.54
C LEU A 215 -29.46 11.18 40.08
N ARG A 216 -29.17 10.04 40.72
CA ARG A 216 -28.99 9.95 42.20
C ARG A 216 -27.54 10.28 42.64
N ALA A 217 -26.59 10.21 41.76
CA ALA A 217 -25.19 10.54 42.05
C ALA A 217 -24.92 12.05 42.06
N LEU A 218 -25.95 12.84 42.13
CA LEU A 218 -26.00 14.29 42.32
C LEU A 218 -26.33 14.62 43.76
#